data_d9e087bdf92b9de921deb323e0a61ab6
#
_entry.id   d9e087bdf92b9de921deb323e0a61ab6
#
_cell.length_a   1.000
_cell.length_b   1.000
_cell.length_c   1.000
_cell.angle_alpha   90.00
_cell.angle_beta   90.00
_cell.angle_gamma   90.00
#
_symmetry.space_group_name_H-M   'P 1'
#
loop_
_entity.id
_entity.type
_entity.pdbx_description
1 polymer ?
#
loop_
_entity_poly.entity_id
_entity_poly.type
_entity_poly.pdbx_seq_one_letter_code
_entity_poly.pdbx_strand_id
1 'polypeptide(L)'
;MNAPTIRQLAGVPAQFQAGKRLETGRCALLLIDYQQIYADGPLALPGCAAAAKTAIALRCWAETKGVAVIHVLHEAASPHAPLFAPGSLEVRPLAGLEPADGEAVVIKRLPSSFAGTNLADLLTERGIDTLLIAGLMTHNCVDATAREAFHRSLRVAVIADACATRDLPGPDGVVIPAALVHAAVLAGLGDRQVEIVSATTLMAMRCA
;
A
#
# COMPACT_ATOMS: atom_id res chain seq x y z
N MET A 1 -5.62 29.00 -5.61
CA MET A 1 -4.57 28.88 -4.57
C MET A 1 -4.72 27.48 -3.97
N ASN A 2 -3.65 26.68 -3.95
CA ASN A 2 -3.71 25.36 -3.32
C ASN A 2 -3.68 25.53 -1.79
N ALA A 3 -4.57 24.84 -1.07
CA ALA A 3 -4.54 24.79 0.39
C ALA A 3 -3.24 24.09 0.84
N PRO A 4 -2.42 24.69 1.73
CA PRO A 4 -1.22 24.06 2.24
C PRO A 4 -1.59 22.90 3.18
N THR A 5 -0.82 21.81 3.15
CA THR A 5 -0.95 20.70 4.08
C THR A 5 -0.42 21.06 5.47
N ILE A 6 -0.85 20.33 6.52
CA ILE A 6 -0.29 20.47 7.87
C ILE A 6 1.22 20.21 7.86
N ARG A 7 1.72 19.27 7.05
CA ARG A 7 3.17 19.05 6.89
C ARG A 7 3.90 20.29 6.39
N GLN A 8 3.36 20.96 5.36
CA GLN A 8 3.93 22.20 4.81
C GLN A 8 3.90 23.35 5.83
N LEU A 9 2.79 23.52 6.54
CA LEU A 9 2.65 24.54 7.58
C LEU A 9 3.62 24.29 8.77
N ALA A 10 3.89 23.01 9.09
CA ALA A 10 4.85 22.62 10.11
C ALA A 10 6.32 22.65 9.63
N GLY A 11 6.59 23.04 8.39
CA GLY A 11 7.94 23.07 7.84
C GLY A 11 8.58 21.69 7.65
N VAL A 12 7.79 20.61 7.61
CA VAL A 12 8.31 19.25 7.40
C VAL A 12 8.69 19.08 5.93
N PRO A 13 9.98 18.87 5.61
CA PRO A 13 10.42 18.78 4.24
C PRO A 13 9.91 17.48 3.58
N ALA A 14 9.62 17.55 2.29
CA ALA A 14 9.33 16.35 1.52
C ALA A 14 10.62 15.51 1.37
N GLN A 15 10.49 14.22 1.60
CA GLN A 15 11.60 13.26 1.60
C GLN A 15 11.61 12.40 0.33
N PHE A 16 10.43 12.07 -0.20
CA PHE A 16 10.28 11.23 -1.39
C PHE A 16 10.08 12.10 -2.64
N GLN A 17 11.18 12.57 -3.20
CA GLN A 17 11.20 13.42 -4.41
C GLN A 17 12.24 12.92 -5.40
N ALA A 18 12.00 13.13 -6.69
CA ALA A 18 12.97 12.82 -7.73
C ALA A 18 14.33 13.47 -7.42
N GLY A 19 15.40 12.69 -7.54
CA GLY A 19 16.76 13.13 -7.26
C GLY A 19 17.15 13.20 -5.76
N LYS A 20 16.22 13.02 -4.81
CA LYS A 20 16.55 12.80 -3.41
C LYS A 20 17.11 11.38 -3.21
N ARG A 21 17.85 11.19 -2.13
CA ARG A 21 18.45 9.89 -1.79
C ARG A 21 17.45 9.01 -1.05
N LEU A 22 17.40 7.74 -1.45
CA LEU A 22 16.66 6.67 -0.79
C LEU A 22 17.64 5.61 -0.30
N GLU A 23 17.67 5.37 0.99
CA GLU A 23 18.49 4.34 1.63
C GLU A 23 17.80 2.98 1.43
N THR A 24 18.11 2.30 0.34
CA THR A 24 17.36 1.10 -0.09
C THR A 24 17.47 -0.06 0.90
N GLY A 25 18.61 -0.24 1.57
CA GLY A 25 18.79 -1.26 2.60
C GLY A 25 17.96 -1.03 3.88
N ARG A 26 17.32 0.14 4.02
CA ARG A 26 16.41 0.47 5.14
C ARG A 26 14.96 0.65 4.69
N CYS A 27 14.65 0.29 3.44
CA CYS A 27 13.32 0.40 2.85
C CYS A 27 12.69 -0.96 2.64
N ALA A 28 11.36 -1.03 2.78
CA ALA A 28 10.55 -2.13 2.27
C ALA A 28 9.42 -1.61 1.37
N LEU A 29 9.21 -2.28 0.26
CA LEU A 29 8.01 -2.17 -0.57
C LEU A 29 6.96 -3.15 -0.01
N LEU A 30 5.88 -2.60 0.54
CA LEU A 30 4.71 -3.37 0.93
C LEU A 30 3.74 -3.47 -0.24
N LEU A 31 3.45 -4.69 -0.67
CA LEU A 31 2.44 -5.01 -1.68
C LEU A 31 1.21 -5.56 -0.94
N ILE A 32 0.22 -4.69 -0.68
CA ILE A 32 -0.92 -5.00 0.18
C ILE A 32 -2.11 -5.49 -0.65
N ASP A 33 -2.53 -6.73 -0.38
CA ASP A 33 -3.78 -7.32 -0.86
C ASP A 33 -3.98 -7.28 -2.39
N TYR A 34 -2.92 -7.48 -3.17
CA TYR A 34 -3.05 -7.69 -4.62
C TYR A 34 -3.56 -9.10 -4.90
N GLN A 35 -4.86 -9.33 -4.65
CA GLN A 35 -5.51 -10.64 -4.68
C GLN A 35 -6.64 -10.69 -5.71
N GLN A 36 -6.98 -11.89 -6.18
CA GLN A 36 -7.94 -12.14 -7.28
C GLN A 36 -9.33 -11.59 -6.98
N ILE A 37 -9.76 -11.56 -5.73
CA ILE A 37 -11.05 -10.98 -5.32
C ILE A 37 -11.27 -9.54 -5.81
N TYR A 38 -10.17 -8.79 -6.03
CA TYR A 38 -10.22 -7.41 -6.49
C TYR A 38 -10.12 -7.26 -8.02
N ALA A 39 -9.78 -8.32 -8.74
CA ALA A 39 -9.72 -8.30 -10.20
C ALA A 39 -11.08 -8.61 -10.82
N ASP A 40 -11.68 -9.72 -10.44
CA ASP A 40 -12.93 -10.26 -11.02
C ASP A 40 -13.87 -10.90 -10.00
N GLY A 41 -13.54 -10.77 -8.70
CA GLY A 41 -14.35 -11.28 -7.59
C GLY A 41 -15.47 -10.32 -7.17
N PRO A 42 -16.16 -10.63 -6.06
CA PRO A 42 -17.28 -9.83 -5.55
C PRO A 42 -16.86 -8.43 -5.10
N LEU A 43 -15.56 -8.17 -4.95
CA LEU A 43 -15.01 -6.86 -4.62
C LEU A 43 -14.19 -6.27 -5.79
N ALA A 44 -14.49 -6.64 -7.02
CA ALA A 44 -13.77 -6.13 -8.19
C ALA A 44 -13.66 -4.59 -8.19
N LEU A 45 -12.45 -4.07 -8.46
CA LEU A 45 -12.14 -2.65 -8.42
C LEU A 45 -11.93 -2.09 -9.83
N PRO A 46 -12.52 -0.96 -10.17
CA PRO A 46 -12.36 -0.34 -11.49
C PRO A 46 -10.89 -0.08 -11.87
N GLY A 47 -10.05 0.24 -10.89
CA GLY A 47 -8.62 0.56 -11.09
C GLY A 47 -7.66 -0.60 -10.84
N CYS A 48 -8.13 -1.83 -10.55
CA CYS A 48 -7.28 -2.94 -10.12
C CYS A 48 -6.16 -3.26 -11.12
N ALA A 49 -6.49 -3.43 -12.38
CA ALA A 49 -5.50 -3.78 -13.41
C ALA A 49 -4.41 -2.71 -13.58
N ALA A 50 -4.77 -1.42 -13.52
CA ALA A 50 -3.80 -0.32 -13.63
C ALA A 50 -2.87 -0.28 -12.40
N ALA A 51 -3.43 -0.41 -11.19
CA ALA A 51 -2.66 -0.45 -9.95
C ALA A 51 -1.72 -1.68 -9.92
N ALA A 52 -2.20 -2.87 -10.32
CA ALA A 52 -1.39 -4.08 -10.39
C ALA A 52 -0.24 -3.94 -11.39
N LYS A 53 -0.48 -3.36 -12.57
CA LYS A 53 0.59 -3.08 -13.55
C LYS A 53 1.68 -2.18 -12.96
N THR A 54 1.30 -1.13 -12.23
CA THR A 54 2.25 -0.25 -11.54
C THR A 54 2.99 -0.99 -10.44
N ALA A 55 2.31 -1.82 -9.66
CA ALA A 55 2.92 -2.62 -8.59
C ALA A 55 3.94 -3.63 -9.13
N ILE A 56 3.68 -4.26 -10.26
CA ILE A 56 4.65 -5.14 -10.94
C ILE A 56 5.92 -4.36 -11.31
N ALA A 57 5.77 -3.16 -11.89
CA ALA A 57 6.92 -2.32 -12.24
C ALA A 57 7.72 -1.89 -10.99
N LEU A 58 7.03 -1.56 -9.89
CA LEU A 58 7.67 -1.24 -8.60
C LEU A 58 8.41 -2.44 -8.01
N ARG A 59 7.84 -3.65 -8.09
CA ARG A 59 8.49 -4.87 -7.62
C ARG A 59 9.78 -5.15 -8.40
N CYS A 60 9.75 -5.08 -9.74
CA CYS A 60 10.94 -5.22 -10.56
C CYS A 60 12.00 -4.15 -10.24
N TRP A 61 11.57 -2.90 -10.02
CA TRP A 61 12.48 -1.84 -9.58
C TRP A 61 13.08 -2.13 -8.20
N ALA A 62 12.27 -2.56 -7.24
CA ALA A 62 12.73 -2.91 -5.89
C ALA A 62 13.79 -4.00 -5.92
N GLU A 63 13.58 -5.06 -6.69
CA GLU A 63 14.56 -6.14 -6.92
C GLU A 63 15.89 -5.59 -7.44
N THR A 64 15.86 -4.74 -8.50
CA THR A 64 17.09 -4.17 -9.08
C THR A 64 17.83 -3.21 -8.16
N LYS A 65 17.15 -2.67 -7.14
CA LYS A 65 17.70 -1.68 -6.19
C LYS A 65 17.98 -2.25 -4.80
N GLY A 66 17.73 -3.52 -4.57
CA GLY A 66 17.92 -4.15 -3.27
C GLY A 66 16.96 -3.66 -2.19
N VAL A 67 15.77 -3.17 -2.59
CA VAL A 67 14.68 -2.84 -1.67
C VAL A 67 13.95 -4.13 -1.30
N ALA A 68 13.78 -4.39 0.00
CA ALA A 68 13.04 -5.56 0.46
C ALA A 68 11.58 -5.50 -0.02
N VAL A 69 11.07 -6.63 -0.54
CA VAL A 69 9.65 -6.77 -0.90
C VAL A 69 8.94 -7.61 0.15
N ILE A 70 7.79 -7.13 0.61
CA ILE A 70 6.94 -7.82 1.58
C ILE A 70 5.53 -7.87 0.99
N HIS A 71 5.03 -9.07 0.75
CA HIS A 71 3.65 -9.31 0.36
C HIS A 71 2.78 -9.39 1.59
N VAL A 72 1.70 -8.62 1.60
CA VAL A 72 0.69 -8.69 2.64
C VAL A 72 -0.59 -9.23 2.00
N LEU A 73 -1.10 -10.34 2.51
CA LEU A 73 -2.29 -10.98 1.99
C LEU A 73 -3.37 -11.03 3.06
N HIS A 74 -4.60 -10.73 2.68
CA HIS A 74 -5.74 -10.83 3.56
C HIS A 74 -6.37 -12.22 3.46
N GLU A 75 -6.55 -12.88 4.60
CA GLU A 75 -7.31 -14.12 4.71
C GLU A 75 -8.28 -14.04 5.88
N ALA A 76 -9.49 -14.56 5.70
CA ALA A 76 -10.43 -14.72 6.80
C ALA A 76 -9.97 -15.79 7.80
N ALA A 77 -10.48 -15.74 9.03
CA ALA A 77 -10.16 -16.74 10.04
C ALA A 77 -10.82 -18.11 9.76
N SER A 78 -11.94 -18.12 9.01
CA SER A 78 -12.71 -19.32 8.73
C SER A 78 -12.58 -19.73 7.26
N PRO A 79 -12.39 -21.03 6.95
CA PRO A 79 -12.43 -21.53 5.58
C PRO A 79 -13.83 -21.43 4.93
N HIS A 80 -14.86 -21.16 5.72
CA HIS A 80 -16.24 -20.97 5.28
C HIS A 80 -16.66 -19.50 5.25
N ALA A 81 -15.71 -18.57 5.35
CA ALA A 81 -16.01 -17.15 5.25
C ALA A 81 -16.56 -16.80 3.84
N PRO A 82 -17.53 -15.90 3.75
CA PRO A 82 -18.12 -15.51 2.46
C PRO A 82 -17.14 -14.73 1.56
N LEU A 83 -16.10 -14.14 2.14
CA LEU A 83 -15.03 -13.42 1.46
C LEU A 83 -13.68 -13.83 2.07
N PHE A 84 -12.65 -13.84 1.25
CA PHE A 84 -11.26 -14.14 1.66
C PHE A 84 -11.09 -15.51 2.34
N ALA A 85 -11.90 -16.50 2.03
CA ALA A 85 -11.76 -17.85 2.59
C ALA A 85 -10.37 -18.41 2.28
N PRO A 86 -9.61 -18.90 3.29
CA PRO A 86 -8.30 -19.50 3.08
C PRO A 86 -8.35 -20.63 2.04
N GLY A 87 -7.39 -20.63 1.10
CA GLY A 87 -7.30 -21.62 0.02
C GLY A 87 -8.24 -21.39 -1.16
N SER A 88 -9.15 -20.42 -1.11
CA SER A 88 -10.00 -20.06 -2.26
C SER A 88 -9.21 -19.41 -3.40
N LEU A 89 -9.82 -19.30 -4.58
CA LEU A 89 -9.23 -18.56 -5.69
C LEU A 89 -9.11 -17.06 -5.36
N GLU A 90 -10.04 -16.52 -4.60
CA GLU A 90 -10.14 -15.10 -4.23
C GLU A 90 -8.91 -14.59 -3.50
N VAL A 91 -8.30 -15.41 -2.62
CA VAL A 91 -7.13 -15.01 -1.83
C VAL A 91 -5.81 -15.15 -2.57
N ARG A 92 -5.80 -15.76 -3.77
CA ARG A 92 -4.57 -15.92 -4.54
C ARG A 92 -4.04 -14.58 -5.01
N PRO A 93 -2.72 -14.38 -5.02
CA PRO A 93 -2.12 -13.19 -5.61
C PRO A 93 -2.52 -13.01 -7.08
N LEU A 94 -2.52 -11.76 -7.52
CA LEU A 94 -2.66 -11.41 -8.94
C LEU A 94 -1.43 -11.87 -9.72
N ALA A 95 -1.64 -12.21 -11.00
CA ALA A 95 -0.56 -12.64 -11.90
C ALA A 95 0.57 -11.58 -11.95
N GLY A 96 1.81 -12.04 -11.74
CA GLY A 96 3.02 -11.22 -11.68
C GLY A 96 3.27 -10.55 -10.31
N LEU A 97 2.40 -10.79 -9.33
CA LEU A 97 2.53 -10.34 -7.94
C LEU A 97 2.52 -11.52 -6.96
N GLU A 98 2.77 -12.72 -7.45
CA GLU A 98 3.05 -13.87 -6.60
C GLU A 98 4.40 -13.66 -5.88
N PRO A 99 4.49 -14.00 -4.59
CA PRO A 99 5.76 -13.92 -3.86
C PRO A 99 6.85 -14.76 -4.54
N ALA A 100 8.04 -14.20 -4.76
CA ALA A 100 9.21 -14.93 -5.21
C ALA A 100 10.02 -15.47 -4.03
N ASP A 101 10.99 -16.34 -4.33
CA ASP A 101 11.92 -16.86 -3.34
C ASP A 101 12.66 -15.71 -2.64
N GLY A 102 12.64 -15.73 -1.30
CA GLY A 102 13.25 -14.68 -0.48
C GLY A 102 12.38 -13.47 -0.18
N GLU A 103 11.25 -13.28 -0.86
CA GLU A 103 10.26 -12.26 -0.51
C GLU A 103 9.42 -12.74 0.68
N ALA A 104 9.20 -11.83 1.65
CA ALA A 104 8.42 -12.17 2.84
C ALA A 104 6.92 -12.11 2.55
N VAL A 105 6.16 -13.00 3.21
CA VAL A 105 4.69 -13.00 3.16
C VAL A 105 4.15 -12.81 4.57
N VAL A 106 3.22 -11.87 4.72
CA VAL A 106 2.50 -11.58 5.95
C VAL A 106 1.01 -11.82 5.72
N ILE A 107 0.41 -12.72 6.47
CA ILE A 107 -1.04 -12.96 6.41
C ILE A 107 -1.73 -12.13 7.49
N LYS A 108 -2.69 -11.31 7.08
CA LYS A 108 -3.49 -10.48 8.00
C LYS A 108 -4.97 -10.84 7.96
N ARG A 109 -5.68 -10.49 9.03
CA ARG A 109 -7.14 -10.67 9.17
C ARG A 109 -7.89 -9.38 9.47
N LEU A 110 -7.15 -8.28 9.62
CA LEU A 110 -7.67 -6.94 9.91
C LEU A 110 -7.17 -5.96 8.85
N PRO A 111 -7.76 -4.78 8.70
CA PRO A 111 -7.33 -3.81 7.68
C PRO A 111 -5.85 -3.45 7.78
N SER A 112 -5.35 -3.10 8.96
CA SER A 112 -3.94 -2.78 9.14
C SER A 112 -3.06 -4.02 8.98
N SER A 113 -1.97 -3.88 8.22
CA SER A 113 -0.96 -4.93 8.03
C SER A 113 -0.17 -5.26 9.30
N PHE A 114 -0.23 -4.41 10.32
CA PHE A 114 0.43 -4.62 11.61
C PHE A 114 -0.45 -5.36 12.61
N ALA A 115 -1.77 -5.20 12.50
CA ALA A 115 -2.72 -5.68 13.50
C ALA A 115 -2.81 -7.22 13.52
N GLY A 116 -2.27 -7.84 14.56
CA GLY A 116 -2.28 -9.29 14.76
C GLY A 116 -1.36 -10.04 13.79
N THR A 117 -0.29 -9.40 13.30
CA THR A 117 0.72 -9.98 12.43
C THR A 117 2.12 -9.81 13.01
N ASN A 118 3.11 -10.43 12.37
CA ASN A 118 4.53 -10.27 12.71
C ASN A 118 5.24 -9.17 11.90
N LEU A 119 4.51 -8.30 11.20
CA LEU A 119 5.13 -7.29 10.33
C LEU A 119 6.09 -6.37 11.09
N ALA A 120 5.73 -5.93 12.29
CA ALA A 120 6.57 -5.04 13.09
C ALA A 120 7.92 -5.68 13.46
N ASP A 121 7.90 -6.95 13.85
CA ASP A 121 9.10 -7.71 14.20
C ASP A 121 9.97 -7.91 12.96
N LEU A 122 9.38 -8.30 11.84
CA LEU A 122 10.06 -8.47 10.55
C LEU A 122 10.77 -7.19 10.09
N LEU A 123 10.13 -6.03 10.24
CA LEU A 123 10.75 -4.74 9.89
C LEU A 123 11.93 -4.42 10.82
N THR A 124 11.76 -4.68 12.12
CA THR A 124 12.80 -4.44 13.12
C THR A 124 14.02 -5.33 12.89
N GLU A 125 13.82 -6.63 12.68
CA GLU A 125 14.88 -7.61 12.40
C GLU A 125 15.68 -7.26 11.15
N ARG A 126 15.04 -6.67 10.15
CA ARG A 126 15.67 -6.24 8.90
C ARG A 126 16.22 -4.81 8.94
N GLY A 127 16.10 -4.09 10.06
CA GLY A 127 16.54 -2.70 10.21
C GLY A 127 15.80 -1.72 9.30
N ILE A 128 14.54 -2.02 8.94
CA ILE A 128 13.72 -1.19 8.05
C ILE A 128 13.03 -0.10 8.85
N ASP A 129 13.19 1.14 8.42
CA ASP A 129 12.55 2.34 8.98
C ASP A 129 11.69 3.10 7.97
N THR A 130 11.65 2.64 6.73
CA THR A 130 10.97 3.31 5.63
C THR A 130 10.07 2.34 4.88
N LEU A 131 8.78 2.68 4.77
CA LEU A 131 7.80 1.90 4.04
C LEU A 131 7.34 2.62 2.77
N LEU A 132 7.40 1.88 1.66
CA LEU A 132 6.86 2.25 0.36
C LEU A 132 5.60 1.41 0.19
N ILE A 133 4.42 2.04 0.31
CA ILE A 133 3.14 1.31 0.37
C ILE A 133 2.43 1.39 -0.97
N ALA A 134 2.15 0.23 -1.54
CA ALA A 134 1.28 0.02 -2.69
C ALA A 134 0.21 -1.01 -2.32
N GLY A 135 -1.04 -0.85 -2.78
CA GLY A 135 -2.03 -1.86 -2.41
C GLY A 135 -3.50 -1.51 -2.63
N LEU A 136 -4.31 -2.45 -2.26
CA LEU A 136 -5.77 -2.47 -2.36
C LEU A 136 -6.39 -2.71 -0.96
N MET A 137 -7.48 -2.06 -0.55
CA MET A 137 -8.09 -0.89 -1.16
C MET A 137 -7.55 0.38 -0.50
N THR A 138 -7.44 1.46 -1.26
CA THR A 138 -6.91 2.75 -0.78
C THR A 138 -7.55 3.20 0.53
N HIS A 139 -8.89 3.16 0.62
CA HIS A 139 -9.66 3.66 1.77
C HIS A 139 -9.68 2.69 2.98
N ASN A 140 -9.14 1.50 2.84
CA ASN A 140 -9.23 0.47 3.87
C ASN A 140 -7.81 0.00 4.29
N CYS A 141 -7.30 -1.06 3.67
CA CYS A 141 -6.04 -1.68 4.11
C CYS A 141 -4.82 -0.76 3.92
N VAL A 142 -4.79 0.04 2.85
CA VAL A 142 -3.72 1.01 2.61
C VAL A 142 -3.77 2.13 3.65
N ASP A 143 -4.94 2.77 3.85
CA ASP A 143 -5.13 3.85 4.83
C ASP A 143 -4.79 3.38 6.25
N ALA A 144 -5.36 2.25 6.68
CA ALA A 144 -5.13 1.71 8.02
C ALA A 144 -3.64 1.38 8.27
N THR A 145 -2.96 0.76 7.29
CA THR A 145 -1.54 0.41 7.39
C THR A 145 -0.66 1.66 7.40
N ALA A 146 -0.94 2.64 6.54
CA ALA A 146 -0.15 3.86 6.46
C ALA A 146 -0.22 4.70 7.75
N ARG A 147 -1.41 4.82 8.35
CA ARG A 147 -1.59 5.50 9.65
C ARG A 147 -0.88 4.78 10.77
N GLU A 148 -0.99 3.46 10.86
CA GLU A 148 -0.31 2.70 11.90
C GLU A 148 1.21 2.75 11.73
N ALA A 149 1.73 2.67 10.52
CA ALA A 149 3.14 2.84 10.23
C ALA A 149 3.66 4.20 10.72
N PHE A 150 2.92 5.28 10.46
CA PHE A 150 3.25 6.62 10.96
C PHE A 150 3.28 6.67 12.49
N HIS A 151 2.29 6.07 13.17
CA HIS A 151 2.26 6.03 14.64
C HIS A 151 3.41 5.19 15.23
N ARG A 152 3.97 4.28 14.45
CA ARG A 152 5.19 3.51 14.79
C ARG A 152 6.49 4.25 14.44
N SER A 153 6.41 5.53 14.07
CA SER A 153 7.55 6.38 13.72
C SER A 153 8.32 5.92 12.47
N LEU A 154 7.68 5.14 11.60
CA LEU A 154 8.23 4.80 10.30
C LEU A 154 8.08 5.98 9.32
N ARG A 155 9.02 6.12 8.41
CA ARG A 155 8.89 6.99 7.25
C ARG A 155 8.00 6.31 6.22
N VAL A 156 6.98 6.99 5.73
CA VAL A 156 5.98 6.35 4.86
C VAL A 156 5.76 7.15 3.60
N ALA A 157 5.85 6.47 2.44
CA ALA A 157 5.32 6.94 1.18
C ALA A 157 4.21 5.99 0.71
N VAL A 158 3.06 6.53 0.32
CA VAL A 158 2.00 5.80 -0.37
C VAL A 158 2.11 6.11 -1.86
N ILE A 159 2.23 5.06 -2.67
CA ILE A 159 2.35 5.18 -4.12
C ILE A 159 0.95 5.21 -4.73
N ALA A 160 0.47 6.43 -5.05
CA ALA A 160 -0.92 6.68 -5.41
C ALA A 160 -1.40 5.87 -6.62
N ASP A 161 -0.61 5.83 -7.68
CA ASP A 161 -0.90 5.13 -8.94
C ASP A 161 -0.70 3.60 -8.87
N ALA A 162 -0.23 3.10 -7.72
CA ALA A 162 -0.22 1.68 -7.38
C ALA A 162 -1.32 1.32 -6.38
N CYS A 163 -2.30 2.20 -6.12
CA CYS A 163 -3.43 1.93 -5.25
C CYS A 163 -4.74 2.06 -6.03
N ALA A 164 -5.74 1.31 -5.62
CA ALA A 164 -7.09 1.41 -6.16
C ALA A 164 -8.14 1.18 -5.08
N THR A 165 -9.37 1.60 -5.35
CA THR A 165 -10.53 1.42 -4.48
C THR A 165 -11.81 1.26 -5.28
N ARG A 166 -12.96 1.18 -4.62
CA ARG A 166 -14.28 1.00 -5.20
C ARG A 166 -15.21 2.16 -4.87
N ASP A 167 -16.34 2.20 -5.54
CA ASP A 167 -17.47 3.05 -5.17
C ASP A 167 -17.95 2.69 -3.77
N LEU A 168 -18.34 3.68 -2.99
CA LEU A 168 -18.87 3.49 -1.64
C LEU A 168 -20.25 4.16 -1.49
N PRO A 169 -21.16 3.56 -0.72
CA PRO A 169 -22.40 4.24 -0.34
C PRO A 169 -22.06 5.40 0.62
N GLY A 170 -22.52 6.60 0.28
CA GLY A 170 -22.47 7.75 1.18
C GLY A 170 -23.52 7.65 2.29
N PRO A 171 -23.42 8.50 3.34
CA PRO A 171 -24.36 8.50 4.47
C PRO A 171 -25.81 8.79 4.08
N ASP A 172 -26.00 9.49 2.98
CA ASP A 172 -27.30 9.84 2.39
C ASP A 172 -27.80 8.81 1.37
N GLY A 173 -27.05 7.73 1.16
CA GLY A 173 -27.34 6.69 0.17
C GLY A 173 -26.87 7.03 -1.24
N VAL A 174 -26.32 8.21 -1.48
CA VAL A 174 -25.71 8.57 -2.78
C VAL A 174 -24.38 7.89 -2.92
N VAL A 175 -24.13 7.28 -4.08
CA VAL A 175 -22.86 6.60 -4.36
C VAL A 175 -21.73 7.61 -4.49
N ILE A 176 -20.67 7.41 -3.72
CA ILE A 176 -19.41 8.16 -3.84
C ILE A 176 -18.50 7.39 -4.80
N PRO A 177 -18.17 7.94 -5.98
CA PRO A 177 -17.33 7.25 -6.96
C PRO A 177 -15.94 6.92 -6.43
N ALA A 178 -15.38 5.78 -6.85
CA ALA A 178 -14.06 5.30 -6.48
C ALA A 178 -12.96 6.37 -6.63
N ALA A 179 -13.00 7.16 -7.70
CA ALA A 179 -12.04 8.23 -7.93
C ALA A 179 -12.07 9.31 -6.82
N LEU A 180 -13.26 9.67 -6.33
CA LEU A 180 -13.41 10.63 -5.23
C LEU A 180 -12.99 10.03 -3.90
N VAL A 181 -13.37 8.77 -3.62
CA VAL A 181 -12.92 8.05 -2.43
C VAL A 181 -11.38 8.00 -2.40
N HIS A 182 -10.77 7.59 -3.50
CA HIS A 182 -9.31 7.50 -3.64
C HIS A 182 -8.64 8.86 -3.38
N ALA A 183 -9.08 9.91 -4.06
CA ALA A 183 -8.52 11.25 -3.93
C ALA A 183 -8.66 11.80 -2.49
N ALA A 184 -9.83 11.64 -1.87
CA ALA A 184 -10.10 12.14 -0.52
C ALA A 184 -9.23 11.42 0.53
N VAL A 185 -9.10 10.10 0.43
CA VAL A 185 -8.27 9.30 1.36
C VAL A 185 -6.80 9.68 1.23
N LEU A 186 -6.28 9.75 0.01
CA LEU A 186 -4.88 10.15 -0.22
C LEU A 186 -4.61 11.58 0.25
N ALA A 187 -5.55 12.52 0.02
CA ALA A 187 -5.43 13.88 0.53
C ALA A 187 -5.36 13.90 2.06
N GLY A 188 -6.24 13.15 2.74
CA GLY A 188 -6.25 13.06 4.20
C GLY A 188 -5.00 12.41 4.77
N LEU A 189 -4.46 11.38 4.13
CA LEU A 189 -3.18 10.77 4.50
C LEU A 189 -2.02 11.74 4.29
N GLY A 190 -1.98 12.41 3.14
CA GLY A 190 -0.91 13.33 2.76
C GLY A 190 -0.89 14.62 3.53
N ASP A 191 -1.99 15.00 4.19
CA ASP A 191 -2.06 16.25 4.96
C ASP A 191 -1.06 16.27 6.12
N ARG A 192 -0.88 15.14 6.83
CA ARG A 192 0.01 15.08 7.99
C ARG A 192 0.87 13.81 8.07
N GLN A 193 0.27 12.65 7.84
CA GLN A 193 0.87 11.38 8.26
C GLN A 193 1.97 10.88 7.33
N VAL A 194 1.75 10.93 6.03
CA VAL A 194 2.62 10.27 5.06
C VAL A 194 2.88 11.17 3.84
N GLU A 195 3.76 10.74 2.95
CA GLU A 195 3.90 11.38 1.64
C GLU A 195 3.17 10.57 0.58
N ILE A 196 2.47 11.30 -0.29
CA ILE A 196 1.79 10.71 -1.44
C ILE A 196 2.65 10.97 -2.66
N VAL A 197 3.08 9.91 -3.33
CA VAL A 197 3.97 9.99 -4.50
C VAL A 197 3.45 9.14 -5.65
N SER A 198 3.93 9.39 -6.86
CA SER A 198 3.75 8.45 -7.99
C SER A 198 4.90 7.45 -8.05
N ALA A 199 4.67 6.30 -8.69
CA ALA A 199 5.72 5.33 -8.96
C ALA A 199 6.87 5.97 -9.75
N THR A 200 6.57 6.82 -10.73
CA THR A 200 7.59 7.53 -11.50
C THR A 200 8.47 8.42 -10.61
N THR A 201 7.87 9.16 -9.68
CA THR A 201 8.62 10.01 -8.73
C THR A 201 9.53 9.16 -7.84
N LEU A 202 9.01 8.06 -7.31
CA LEU A 202 9.77 7.16 -6.44
C LEU A 202 10.95 6.52 -7.19
N MET A 203 10.70 5.97 -8.38
CA MET A 203 11.74 5.30 -9.18
C MET A 203 12.82 6.26 -9.71
N ALA A 204 12.55 7.57 -9.74
CA ALA A 204 13.53 8.61 -10.08
C ALA A 204 14.39 9.08 -8.89
N MET A 205 14.22 8.51 -7.69
CA MET A 205 15.09 8.78 -6.54
C MET A 205 16.46 8.13 -6.73
N ARG A 206 17.48 8.71 -6.10
CA ARG A 206 18.83 8.12 -6.08
C ARG A 206 18.88 7.03 -5.02
N CYS A 207 19.09 5.79 -5.44
CA CYS A 207 19.26 4.66 -4.54
C CYS A 207 20.70 4.61 -3.98
N ALA A 208 20.81 4.27 -2.69
CA ALA A 208 22.10 4.13 -1.98
C ALA A 208 22.01 2.98 -0.97
#